data_683145748695ff85bdca8abecd0d109a
#
_entry.id   683145748695ff85bdca8abecd0d109a
#
_cell.length_a   1.000
_cell.length_b   1.000
_cell.length_c   1.000
_cell.angle_alpha   90.00
_cell.angle_beta   90.00
_cell.angle_gamma   90.00
#
_symmetry.space_group_name_H-M   'P 1'
#
loop_
_entity.id
_entity.type
_entity.pdbx_description
1 polymer ?
#
loop_
_entity_poly.entity_id
_entity_poly.type
_entity_poly.pdbx_seq_one_letter_code
_entity_poly.pdbx_strand_id
1 'polypeptide(L)'
;NNQYVRNGDVIVEEIAITTDVADKVKNIENETRQNIEEALNIMDLPECPDISPAHAKLGAFNEWLAIYKTLAEVDEYSKYNLCSPGASKIGKLEEMEIKYIANIPDDFPLNEKQRSQVNATKRDEVFINKPRIKNFLEELKYPLYFLDYETLSSVIPYFDGLGPYKQLPFQYSLHVLRAP
;
A
#
# COMPACT_ATOMS: atom_id res chain seq x y z
N ASN A 1 3.89 11.16 -22.00
CA ASN A 1 5.34 11.29 -21.96
C ASN A 1 5.77 12.04 -20.69
N ASN A 2 6.41 11.34 -19.76
CA ASN A 2 6.85 11.92 -18.49
C ASN A 2 8.07 12.86 -18.60
N GLN A 3 8.68 12.91 -19.77
CA GLN A 3 9.86 13.74 -20.03
C GLN A 3 9.49 15.09 -20.72
N TYR A 4 8.23 15.20 -21.17
CA TYR A 4 7.76 16.46 -21.75
C TYR A 4 7.74 17.56 -20.67
N VAL A 5 8.25 18.73 -21.03
CA VAL A 5 8.18 19.95 -20.21
C VAL A 5 7.67 21.06 -21.11
N ARG A 6 6.58 21.71 -20.71
CA ARG A 6 6.02 22.82 -21.46
C ARG A 6 7.00 24.00 -21.54
N ASN A 7 7.13 24.53 -22.74
CA ASN A 7 7.89 25.78 -23.00
C ASN A 7 7.17 26.55 -24.12
N GLY A 8 6.29 27.45 -23.73
CA GLY A 8 5.41 28.20 -24.65
C GLY A 8 4.17 27.38 -25.04
N ASP A 9 4.01 27.14 -26.33
CA ASP A 9 2.85 26.38 -26.82
C ASP A 9 2.83 24.94 -26.40
N VAL A 10 1.61 24.39 -26.23
CA VAL A 10 1.40 22.99 -25.92
C VAL A 10 1.58 22.15 -27.19
N ILE A 11 2.53 21.22 -27.19
CA ILE A 11 2.78 20.28 -28.28
C ILE A 11 2.16 18.94 -27.90
N VAL A 12 0.93 18.70 -28.37
CA VAL A 12 0.14 17.51 -27.99
C VAL A 12 0.84 16.22 -28.40
N GLU A 13 1.49 16.20 -29.56
CA GLU A 13 2.22 15.06 -30.13
C GLU A 13 3.40 14.64 -29.24
N GLU A 14 3.97 15.56 -28.49
CA GLU A 14 5.03 15.25 -27.54
C GLU A 14 4.50 14.77 -26.19
N ILE A 15 3.30 15.18 -25.80
CA ILE A 15 2.63 14.73 -24.56
C ILE A 15 2.05 13.34 -24.75
N ALA A 16 1.26 13.14 -25.81
CA ALA A 16 0.56 11.91 -26.12
C ALA A 16 1.26 11.18 -27.27
N ILE A 17 1.89 10.06 -26.94
CA ILE A 17 2.55 9.20 -27.92
C ILE A 17 1.62 8.02 -28.23
N THR A 18 1.18 7.91 -29.48
CA THR A 18 0.47 6.74 -29.99
C THR A 18 1.50 5.69 -30.44
N THR A 19 1.41 4.51 -29.84
CA THR A 19 2.28 3.38 -30.20
C THR A 19 1.42 2.22 -30.67
N ASP A 20 1.76 1.62 -31.79
CA ASP A 20 1.17 0.35 -32.20
C ASP A 20 1.66 -0.76 -31.24
N VAL A 21 0.71 -1.43 -30.62
CA VAL A 21 0.96 -2.53 -29.67
C VAL A 21 0.52 -3.89 -30.20
N ALA A 22 0.11 -3.98 -31.48
CA ALA A 22 -0.42 -5.21 -32.08
C ALA A 22 0.53 -6.40 -31.88
N ASP A 23 1.82 -6.23 -32.14
CA ASP A 23 2.82 -7.29 -31.94
C ASP A 23 3.00 -7.66 -30.46
N LYS A 24 2.93 -6.69 -29.57
CA LYS A 24 3.00 -6.95 -28.12
C LYS A 24 1.80 -7.76 -27.63
N VAL A 25 0.60 -7.40 -28.09
CA VAL A 25 -0.63 -8.14 -27.78
C VAL A 25 -0.56 -9.56 -28.31
N LYS A 26 -0.12 -9.73 -29.57
CA LYS A 26 0.03 -11.05 -30.19
C LYS A 26 1.02 -11.94 -29.44
N ASN A 27 2.12 -11.36 -28.95
CA ASN A 27 3.15 -12.10 -28.22
C ASN A 27 2.66 -12.64 -26.86
N ILE A 28 1.71 -11.95 -26.21
CA ILE A 28 1.14 -12.41 -24.93
C ILE A 28 -0.16 -13.21 -25.11
N GLU A 29 -0.67 -13.37 -26.33
CA GLU A 29 -1.97 -14.03 -26.58
C GLU A 29 -1.99 -15.47 -26.05
N ASN A 30 -0.94 -16.25 -26.34
CA ASN A 30 -0.85 -17.65 -25.91
C ASN A 30 -0.80 -17.77 -24.39
N GLU A 31 0.01 -16.94 -23.73
CA GLU A 31 0.09 -16.90 -22.27
C GLU A 31 -1.28 -16.52 -21.66
N THR A 32 -1.94 -15.53 -22.26
CA THR A 32 -3.28 -15.10 -21.80
C THR A 32 -4.29 -16.23 -21.92
N ARG A 33 -4.29 -16.97 -23.04
CA ARG A 33 -5.18 -18.13 -23.23
C ARG A 33 -4.91 -19.21 -22.17
N GLN A 34 -3.65 -19.55 -21.94
CA GLN A 34 -3.26 -20.51 -20.90
C GLN A 34 -3.72 -20.08 -19.51
N ASN A 35 -3.55 -18.80 -19.17
CA ASN A 35 -4.00 -18.26 -17.89
C ASN A 35 -5.54 -18.31 -17.75
N ILE A 36 -6.29 -18.11 -18.85
CA ILE A 36 -7.76 -18.26 -18.87
C ILE A 36 -8.15 -19.72 -18.63
N GLU A 37 -7.52 -20.67 -19.33
CA GLU A 37 -7.79 -22.09 -19.17
C GLU A 37 -7.47 -22.57 -17.75
N GLU A 38 -6.36 -22.11 -17.17
CA GLU A 38 -6.00 -22.40 -15.79
C GLU A 38 -7.04 -21.84 -14.80
N ALA A 39 -7.48 -20.59 -15.00
CA ALA A 39 -8.52 -20.00 -14.16
C ALA A 39 -9.85 -20.77 -14.24
N LEU A 40 -10.27 -21.16 -15.43
CA LEU A 40 -11.47 -21.99 -15.61
C LEU A 40 -11.34 -23.34 -14.94
N ASN A 41 -10.19 -24.00 -15.06
CA ASN A 41 -9.94 -25.27 -14.36
C ASN A 41 -10.00 -25.14 -12.84
N ILE A 42 -9.49 -24.03 -12.29
CA ILE A 42 -9.61 -23.75 -10.85
C ILE A 42 -11.07 -23.56 -10.43
N MET A 43 -11.87 -22.87 -11.26
CA MET A 43 -13.30 -22.66 -10.99
C MET A 43 -14.11 -23.96 -11.03
N ASP A 44 -13.68 -24.96 -11.79
CA ASP A 44 -14.32 -26.27 -11.93
C ASP A 44 -13.84 -27.29 -10.88
N LEU A 45 -12.94 -26.91 -9.97
CA LEU A 45 -12.50 -27.82 -8.91
C LEU A 45 -13.67 -28.22 -8.01
N PRO A 46 -13.76 -29.52 -7.61
CA PRO A 46 -14.82 -29.99 -6.73
C PRO A 46 -14.71 -29.44 -5.29
N GLU A 47 -13.52 -29.01 -4.90
CA GLU A 47 -13.23 -28.42 -3.61
C GLU A 47 -12.57 -27.05 -3.79
N CYS A 48 -12.89 -26.11 -2.89
CA CYS A 48 -12.27 -24.79 -2.90
C CYS A 48 -10.75 -24.93 -2.70
N PRO A 49 -9.91 -24.35 -3.56
CA PRO A 49 -8.47 -24.35 -3.37
C PRO A 49 -8.08 -23.53 -2.14
N ASP A 50 -6.83 -23.65 -1.71
CA ASP A 50 -6.30 -22.79 -0.66
C ASP A 50 -6.29 -21.33 -1.11
N ILE A 51 -7.16 -20.54 -0.47
CA ILE A 51 -7.35 -19.12 -0.75
C ILE A 51 -6.53 -18.21 0.18
N SER A 52 -5.60 -18.77 0.94
CA SER A 52 -4.76 -17.99 1.86
C SER A 52 -4.13 -16.76 1.18
N PRO A 53 -4.11 -15.59 1.84
CA PRO A 53 -3.43 -14.41 1.34
C PRO A 53 -1.94 -14.62 1.05
N ALA A 54 -1.31 -15.66 1.59
CA ALA A 54 0.07 -16.02 1.29
C ALA A 54 0.30 -16.34 -0.21
N HIS A 55 -0.73 -16.83 -0.88
CA HIS A 55 -0.70 -17.16 -2.31
C HIS A 55 -1.08 -15.99 -3.22
N ALA A 56 -1.48 -14.85 -2.66
CA ALA A 56 -1.81 -13.67 -3.46
C ALA A 56 -0.60 -13.18 -4.26
N LYS A 57 -0.80 -12.94 -5.56
CA LYS A 57 0.23 -12.39 -6.44
C LYS A 57 0.58 -10.96 -6.02
N LEU A 58 1.80 -10.56 -6.37
CA LEU A 58 2.30 -9.21 -6.09
C LEU A 58 1.32 -8.14 -6.60
N GLY A 59 0.95 -7.19 -5.76
CA GLY A 59 0.02 -6.10 -6.09
C GLY A 59 -1.43 -6.35 -5.67
N ALA A 60 -1.85 -7.59 -5.44
CA ALA A 60 -3.21 -7.92 -5.00
C ALA A 60 -3.29 -8.37 -3.52
N PHE A 61 -2.17 -8.38 -2.81
CA PHE A 61 -2.12 -8.92 -1.45
C PHE A 61 -3.01 -8.17 -0.47
N ASN A 62 -2.97 -6.85 -0.46
CA ASN A 62 -3.74 -6.06 0.52
C ASN A 62 -5.24 -6.14 0.27
N GLU A 63 -5.65 -6.07 -0.99
CA GLU A 63 -7.04 -6.19 -1.41
C GLU A 63 -7.58 -7.57 -1.09
N TRP A 64 -6.82 -8.61 -1.44
CA TRP A 64 -7.20 -9.99 -1.15
C TRP A 64 -7.21 -10.27 0.35
N LEU A 65 -6.25 -9.77 1.10
CA LEU A 65 -6.23 -9.89 2.56
C LEU A 65 -7.48 -9.26 3.20
N ALA A 66 -7.94 -8.11 2.70
CA ALA A 66 -9.16 -7.47 3.20
C ALA A 66 -10.41 -8.34 2.94
N ILE A 67 -10.54 -8.90 1.73
CA ILE A 67 -11.61 -9.82 1.37
C ILE A 67 -11.54 -11.10 2.23
N TYR A 68 -10.37 -11.70 2.33
CA TYR A 68 -10.15 -12.94 3.07
C TYR A 68 -10.52 -12.81 4.55
N LYS A 69 -10.15 -11.70 5.19
CA LYS A 69 -10.54 -11.44 6.59
C LYS A 69 -12.05 -11.46 6.81
N THR A 70 -12.80 -10.98 5.83
CA THR A 70 -14.27 -10.96 5.90
C THR A 70 -14.86 -12.35 5.66
N LEU A 71 -14.36 -13.07 4.64
CA LEU A 71 -14.88 -14.39 4.27
C LEU A 71 -14.56 -15.47 5.30
N ALA A 72 -13.38 -15.41 5.91
CA ALA A 72 -12.89 -16.40 6.87
C ALA A 72 -13.22 -16.04 8.33
N GLU A 73 -13.99 -14.95 8.57
CA GLU A 73 -14.33 -14.46 9.92
C GLU A 73 -13.09 -14.39 10.84
N VAL A 74 -12.03 -13.76 10.32
CA VAL A 74 -10.73 -13.74 10.97
C VAL A 74 -10.78 -13.02 12.32
N ASP A 75 -10.33 -13.68 13.36
CA ASP A 75 -10.21 -13.12 14.71
C ASP A 75 -9.32 -11.88 14.76
N GLU A 76 -9.66 -10.92 15.62
CA GLU A 76 -8.96 -9.64 15.78
C GLU A 76 -7.45 -9.82 16.06
N TYR A 77 -7.08 -10.83 16.83
CA TYR A 77 -5.69 -11.10 17.20
C TYR A 77 -5.01 -12.13 16.28
N SER A 78 -5.62 -12.45 15.17
CA SER A 78 -5.04 -13.35 14.17
C SER A 78 -3.77 -12.76 13.53
N LYS A 79 -2.86 -13.62 13.07
CA LYS A 79 -1.66 -13.26 12.27
C LYS A 79 -1.97 -12.35 11.08
N TYR A 80 -3.17 -12.47 10.52
CA TYR A 80 -3.62 -11.64 9.39
C TYR A 80 -3.87 -10.18 9.76
N ASN A 81 -3.95 -9.86 11.05
CA ASN A 81 -4.06 -8.50 11.58
C ASN A 81 -2.71 -7.93 12.07
N LEU A 82 -1.61 -8.62 11.81
CA LEU A 82 -0.27 -8.05 12.00
C LEU A 82 -0.11 -6.79 11.13
N CYS A 83 0.51 -5.77 11.67
CA CYS A 83 0.68 -4.47 11.00
C CYS A 83 1.48 -4.62 9.70
N SER A 84 0.84 -4.40 8.53
CA SER A 84 1.46 -4.48 7.20
C SER A 84 2.35 -5.72 7.01
N PRO A 85 1.81 -6.94 7.10
CA PRO A 85 2.62 -8.15 7.16
C PRO A 85 3.27 -8.51 5.82
N GLY A 86 2.58 -8.29 4.70
CA GLY A 86 2.95 -8.77 3.37
C GLY A 86 2.81 -10.31 3.21
N ALA A 87 2.63 -10.77 1.97
CA ALA A 87 2.38 -12.18 1.65
C ALA A 87 3.47 -13.13 2.18
N SER A 88 4.75 -12.76 2.00
CA SER A 88 5.87 -13.60 2.45
C SER A 88 5.91 -13.85 3.96
N LYS A 89 5.52 -12.84 4.79
CA LYS A 89 5.45 -13.05 6.24
C LYS A 89 4.26 -13.91 6.63
N ILE A 90 3.10 -13.67 6.01
CA ILE A 90 1.92 -14.50 6.24
C ILE A 90 2.22 -15.95 5.87
N GLY A 91 2.84 -16.22 4.69
CA GLY A 91 3.22 -17.57 4.29
C GLY A 91 4.11 -18.27 5.30
N LYS A 92 5.15 -17.59 5.79
CA LYS A 92 6.02 -18.14 6.84
C LYS A 92 5.29 -18.45 8.14
N LEU A 93 4.35 -17.59 8.55
CA LEU A 93 3.54 -17.84 9.75
C LEU A 93 2.55 -18.97 9.54
N GLU A 94 2.09 -19.23 8.31
CA GLU A 94 1.27 -20.37 7.94
C GLU A 94 2.08 -21.68 7.98
N GLU A 95 3.25 -21.70 7.36
CA GLU A 95 4.19 -22.82 7.39
C GLU A 95 4.56 -23.23 8.83
N MET A 96 4.61 -22.26 9.74
CA MET A 96 4.86 -22.47 11.17
C MET A 96 3.60 -22.80 11.97
N GLU A 97 2.43 -22.89 11.32
CA GLU A 97 1.12 -23.09 11.95
C GLU A 97 0.75 -22.05 13.01
N ILE A 98 1.33 -20.83 12.90
CA ILE A 98 1.03 -19.72 13.81
C ILE A 98 -0.33 -19.13 13.43
N LYS A 99 -1.26 -19.15 14.37
CA LYS A 99 -2.62 -18.63 14.20
C LYS A 99 -2.77 -17.20 14.75
N TYR A 100 -2.21 -16.91 15.91
CA TYR A 100 -2.39 -15.65 16.61
C TYR A 100 -1.10 -14.85 16.72
N ILE A 101 -1.23 -13.52 16.78
CA ILE A 101 -0.12 -12.57 16.92
C ILE A 101 0.69 -12.87 18.19
N ALA A 102 0.03 -13.23 19.31
CA ALA A 102 0.70 -13.56 20.55
C ALA A 102 1.63 -14.79 20.45
N ASN A 103 1.39 -15.69 19.48
CA ASN A 103 2.16 -16.91 19.31
C ASN A 103 3.38 -16.73 18.39
N ILE A 104 3.57 -15.54 17.81
CA ILE A 104 4.73 -15.25 16.95
C ILE A 104 6.02 -15.32 17.77
N PRO A 105 7.02 -16.13 17.37
CA PRO A 105 8.27 -16.27 18.10
C PRO A 105 9.06 -14.95 18.20
N ASP A 106 9.87 -14.83 19.26
CA ASP A 106 10.64 -13.62 19.50
C ASP A 106 11.76 -13.39 18.47
N ASP A 107 12.26 -14.46 17.87
CA ASP A 107 13.27 -14.44 16.80
C ASP A 107 12.68 -14.28 15.40
N PHE A 108 11.34 -14.27 15.26
CA PHE A 108 10.70 -14.06 13.96
C PHE A 108 11.01 -12.66 13.40
N PRO A 109 11.36 -12.51 12.10
CA PRO A 109 11.82 -11.25 11.50
C PRO A 109 10.69 -10.22 11.38
N LEU A 110 10.54 -9.38 12.38
CA LEU A 110 9.57 -8.31 12.46
C LEU A 110 10.25 -6.93 12.41
N ASN A 111 9.55 -5.95 11.82
CA ASN A 111 9.94 -4.56 11.96
C ASN A 111 9.53 -4.00 13.35
N GLU A 112 9.96 -2.77 13.67
CA GLU A 112 9.70 -2.15 14.98
C GLU A 112 8.20 -2.08 15.33
N LYS A 113 7.35 -1.68 14.36
CA LYS A 113 5.89 -1.58 14.57
C LYS A 113 5.28 -2.95 14.85
N GLN A 114 5.65 -3.95 14.06
CA GLN A 114 5.18 -5.33 14.23
C GLN A 114 5.66 -5.91 15.56
N ARG A 115 6.92 -5.67 15.93
CA ARG A 115 7.48 -6.13 17.20
C ARG A 115 6.73 -5.49 18.39
N SER A 116 6.45 -4.20 18.31
CA SER A 116 5.65 -3.51 19.33
C SER A 116 4.24 -4.09 19.45
N GLN A 117 3.59 -4.39 18.33
CA GLN A 117 2.27 -5.04 18.32
C GLN A 117 2.33 -6.43 18.96
N VAL A 118 3.27 -7.29 18.55
CA VAL A 118 3.43 -8.63 19.13
C VAL A 118 3.67 -8.57 20.63
N ASN A 119 4.55 -7.69 21.08
CA ASN A 119 4.86 -7.53 22.51
C ASN A 119 3.66 -7.04 23.30
N ALA A 120 2.91 -6.08 22.79
CA ALA A 120 1.70 -5.58 23.42
C ALA A 120 0.63 -6.69 23.53
N THR A 121 0.42 -7.44 22.44
CA THR A 121 -0.54 -8.57 22.42
C THR A 121 -0.13 -9.69 23.38
N LYS A 122 1.18 -10.03 23.47
CA LYS A 122 1.68 -11.05 24.41
C LYS A 122 1.47 -10.68 25.87
N ARG A 123 1.50 -9.38 26.20
CA ARG A 123 1.36 -8.88 27.57
C ARG A 123 -0.07 -8.50 27.92
N ASP A 124 -0.95 -8.48 26.93
CA ASP A 124 -2.30 -7.93 27.05
C ASP A 124 -2.29 -6.48 27.58
N GLU A 125 -1.38 -5.67 27.02
CA GLU A 125 -1.13 -4.29 27.48
C GLU A 125 -1.15 -3.31 26.31
N VAL A 126 -1.64 -2.09 26.58
CA VAL A 126 -1.50 -0.97 25.65
C VAL A 126 -0.07 -0.44 25.70
N PHE A 127 0.62 -0.46 24.56
CA PHE A 127 1.96 0.11 24.46
C PHE A 127 1.92 1.62 24.24
N ILE A 128 2.40 2.39 25.21
CA ILE A 128 2.55 3.85 25.15
C ILE A 128 4.00 4.22 25.44
N ASN A 129 4.71 4.74 24.46
CA ASN A 129 6.06 5.24 24.64
C ASN A 129 6.03 6.67 25.19
N LYS A 130 5.78 6.79 26.49
CA LYS A 130 5.70 8.10 27.19
C LYS A 130 6.97 8.96 27.02
N PRO A 131 8.20 8.43 27.14
CA PRO A 131 9.40 9.23 26.90
C PRO A 131 9.47 9.83 25.50
N ARG A 132 9.15 9.03 24.46
CA ARG A 132 9.17 9.52 23.08
C ARG A 132 8.09 10.59 22.84
N ILE A 133 6.90 10.41 23.40
CA ILE A 133 5.84 11.42 23.34
C ILE A 133 6.29 12.70 24.03
N LYS A 134 6.86 12.59 25.23
CA LYS A 134 7.36 13.74 25.98
C LYS A 134 8.42 14.51 25.18
N ASN A 135 9.45 13.82 24.67
CA ASN A 135 10.50 14.43 23.87
C ASN A 135 9.93 15.15 22.64
N PHE A 136 8.99 14.50 21.93
CA PHE A 136 8.32 15.13 20.79
C PHE A 136 7.58 16.42 21.18
N LEU A 137 6.85 16.40 22.31
CA LEU A 137 6.12 17.57 22.77
C LEU A 137 7.07 18.70 23.23
N GLU A 138 8.21 18.37 23.82
CA GLU A 138 9.23 19.34 24.22
C GLU A 138 9.96 20.02 23.05
N GLU A 139 10.00 19.36 21.90
CA GLU A 139 10.55 19.93 20.66
C GLU A 139 9.62 20.98 20.02
N LEU A 140 8.32 20.97 20.37
CA LEU A 140 7.36 21.91 19.82
C LEU A 140 7.60 23.31 20.37
N LYS A 141 7.88 24.26 19.47
CA LYS A 141 8.10 25.67 19.81
C LYS A 141 6.99 26.53 19.24
N TYR A 142 6.33 27.26 20.10
CA TYR A 142 5.27 28.18 19.68
C TYR A 142 5.83 29.47 19.07
N PRO A 143 5.13 30.07 18.08
CA PRO A 143 3.86 29.61 17.52
C PRO A 143 4.02 28.36 16.63
N LEU A 144 3.04 27.46 16.68
CA LEU A 144 2.97 26.29 15.78
C LEU A 144 2.21 26.70 14.52
N TYR A 145 2.76 26.30 13.39
CA TYR A 145 2.19 26.55 12.07
C TYR A 145 1.74 25.22 11.46
N PHE A 146 0.46 25.12 11.15
CA PHE A 146 -0.13 23.98 10.44
C PHE A 146 -0.44 24.44 9.03
N LEU A 147 0.40 24.03 8.09
CA LEU A 147 0.26 24.32 6.67
C LEU A 147 -0.29 23.11 5.95
N ASP A 148 -1.35 23.32 5.21
CA ASP A 148 -1.90 22.34 4.29
C ASP A 148 -2.16 23.00 2.95
N TYR A 149 -2.05 22.25 1.83
CA TYR A 149 -2.32 22.79 0.51
C TYR A 149 -2.90 21.73 -0.42
N GLU A 150 -3.83 22.18 -1.25
CA GLU A 150 -4.43 21.37 -2.30
C GLU A 150 -3.62 21.46 -3.57
N THR A 151 -3.50 20.35 -4.27
CA THR A 151 -2.80 20.26 -5.54
C THR A 151 -3.72 19.72 -6.62
N LEU A 152 -3.48 20.17 -7.84
CA LEU A 152 -4.06 19.58 -9.03
C LEU A 152 -2.96 19.03 -9.93
N SER A 153 -3.28 18.04 -10.72
CA SER A 153 -2.42 17.54 -11.78
C SER A 153 -3.21 17.42 -13.07
N SER A 154 -2.57 17.69 -14.19
CA SER A 154 -3.19 17.63 -15.50
C SER A 154 -2.31 16.89 -16.50
N VAL A 155 -2.94 16.23 -17.48
CA VAL A 155 -2.24 15.69 -18.65
C VAL A 155 -1.57 16.80 -19.44
N ILE A 156 -2.29 17.92 -19.62
CA ILE A 156 -1.78 19.11 -20.31
C ILE A 156 -1.24 20.06 -19.25
N PRO A 157 0.06 20.37 -19.24
CA PRO A 157 0.64 21.29 -18.28
C PRO A 157 0.07 22.71 -18.41
N TYR A 158 -0.33 23.31 -17.30
CA TYR A 158 -0.89 24.67 -17.29
C TYR A 158 0.14 25.77 -17.53
N PHE A 159 1.38 25.55 -17.08
CA PHE A 159 2.43 26.55 -17.08
C PHE A 159 3.73 26.01 -17.67
N ASP A 160 4.54 26.92 -18.19
CA ASP A 160 5.89 26.59 -18.63
C ASP A 160 6.73 26.04 -17.47
N GLY A 161 7.63 25.12 -17.77
CA GLY A 161 8.43 24.41 -16.79
C GLY A 161 7.72 23.21 -16.14
N LEU A 162 6.42 23.02 -16.38
CA LEU A 162 5.70 21.85 -15.89
C LEU A 162 5.64 20.72 -16.92
N GLY A 163 5.70 19.50 -16.43
CA GLY A 163 5.40 18.29 -17.21
C GLY A 163 4.01 17.74 -16.92
N PRO A 164 3.54 16.76 -17.73
CA PRO A 164 2.30 16.06 -17.48
C PRO A 164 2.26 15.42 -16.09
N TYR A 165 1.10 15.47 -15.44
CA TYR A 165 0.83 14.90 -14.12
C TYR A 165 1.72 15.43 -12.98
N LYS A 166 2.44 16.56 -13.19
CA LYS A 166 3.11 17.24 -12.09
C LYS A 166 2.08 17.94 -11.21
N GLN A 167 2.23 17.76 -9.90
CA GLN A 167 1.36 18.43 -8.94
C GLN A 167 1.65 19.91 -8.88
N LEU A 168 0.59 20.70 -9.02
CA LEU A 168 0.61 22.16 -8.94
C LEU A 168 -0.23 22.57 -7.72
N PRO A 169 0.36 23.15 -6.67
CA PRO A 169 -0.40 23.74 -5.58
C PRO A 169 -1.24 24.92 -6.08
N PHE A 170 -2.54 24.92 -5.77
CA PHE A 170 -3.46 25.99 -6.17
C PHE A 170 -4.18 26.64 -4.99
N GLN A 171 -4.18 25.98 -3.83
CA GLN A 171 -4.78 26.49 -2.61
C GLN A 171 -3.95 26.05 -1.42
N TYR A 172 -3.87 26.90 -0.40
CA TYR A 172 -3.29 26.53 0.89
C TYR A 172 -4.16 27.05 2.03
N SER A 173 -4.05 26.39 3.17
CA SER A 173 -4.54 26.88 4.46
C SER A 173 -3.41 26.92 5.48
N LEU A 174 -3.39 27.96 6.29
CA LEU A 174 -2.42 28.12 7.36
C LEU A 174 -3.13 28.41 8.68
N HIS A 175 -3.02 27.47 9.60
CA HIS A 175 -3.51 27.65 10.97
C HIS A 175 -2.33 27.92 11.89
N VAL A 176 -2.48 28.93 12.75
CA VAL A 176 -1.41 29.34 13.68
C VAL A 176 -1.90 29.19 15.11
N LEU A 177 -1.28 28.29 15.87
CA LEU A 177 -1.49 28.15 17.30
C LEU A 177 -0.39 28.91 18.03
N ARG A 178 -0.74 30.03 18.69
CA ARG A 178 0.22 30.96 19.29
C ARG A 178 0.70 30.55 20.66
N ALA A 179 -0.14 29.81 21.40
CA ALA A 179 0.15 29.28 22.72
C ALA A 179 -0.65 27.97 22.93
N PRO A 180 -0.28 27.15 23.92
CA PRO A 180 -1.03 25.92 24.26
C PRO A 180 -2.49 26.21 24.63
#